data_1c6e6b035bc198b0ed525fc97137f15a
#
_entry.id   1c6e6b035bc198b0ed525fc97137f15a
#
_cell.length_a   1.000
_cell.length_b   1.000
_cell.length_c   1.000
_cell.angle_alpha   90.00
_cell.angle_beta   90.00
_cell.angle_gamma   90.00
#
_symmetry.space_group_name_H-M   'P 1'
#
loop_
_entity.id
_entity.type
_entity.pdbx_description
1 polymer ?
#
loop_
_entity_poly.entity_id
_entity_poly.type
_entity_poly.pdbx_seq_one_letter_code
_entity_poly.pdbx_strand_id
1 'polypeptide(L)'
;MKKLYDAVQRFCARHPRFGIPNLMLYIVAGNVIVYLLMMFTQANDANALAFLTLNTSAVLKGELWRIITYVFVPTSSGIFWLLISLYFYYWIGSTLERQWGTAKFNLYYISGVLLTAVGVLIASLISGQSYTVAGSYYVNLSMFFAFAFLFPDTQVLLFFIIPVKMKWLAYLDGALFAYDVVRCLMAGNWGGALLPIIALLNFAVFIWPEVHYMA
;
A
#
# COMPACT_ATOMS: atom_id res chain seq x y z
N MET A 1 5.74 -19.17 -9.13
CA MET A 1 5.78 -18.51 -7.82
C MET A 1 6.94 -19.00 -6.96
N LYS A 2 7.20 -20.31 -6.81
CA LYS A 2 8.32 -20.87 -6.01
C LYS A 2 9.70 -20.30 -6.40
N LYS A 3 10.03 -20.27 -7.71
CA LYS A 3 11.32 -19.72 -8.20
C LYS A 3 11.54 -18.24 -7.85
N LEU A 4 10.47 -17.42 -7.88
CA LEU A 4 10.54 -16.01 -7.55
C LEU A 4 10.79 -15.82 -6.05
N TYR A 5 10.08 -16.56 -5.22
CA TYR A 5 10.28 -16.55 -3.78
C TYR A 5 11.71 -17.00 -3.38
N ASP A 6 12.20 -18.10 -3.96
CA ASP A 6 13.56 -18.58 -3.71
C ASP A 6 14.62 -17.56 -4.15
N ALA A 7 14.33 -16.77 -5.20
CA ALA A 7 15.20 -15.68 -5.63
C ALA A 7 15.20 -14.52 -4.62
N VAL A 8 14.01 -14.12 -4.13
CA VAL A 8 13.87 -13.10 -3.09
C VAL A 8 14.57 -13.51 -1.81
N GLN A 9 14.36 -14.75 -1.34
CA GLN A 9 15.00 -15.26 -0.13
C GLN A 9 16.53 -15.31 -0.26
N ARG A 10 17.05 -15.79 -1.40
CA ARG A 10 18.49 -15.78 -1.68
C ARG A 10 19.07 -14.38 -1.73
N PHE A 11 18.35 -13.42 -2.32
CA PHE A 11 18.76 -12.04 -2.35
C PHE A 11 18.82 -11.43 -0.95
N CYS A 12 17.77 -11.60 -0.14
CA CYS A 12 17.72 -11.12 1.24
C CYS A 12 18.83 -11.75 2.11
N ALA A 13 19.10 -13.04 1.94
CA ALA A 13 20.16 -13.74 2.66
C ALA A 13 21.57 -13.23 2.28
N ARG A 14 21.78 -12.89 1.01
CA ARG A 14 23.07 -12.31 0.52
C ARG A 14 23.25 -10.85 0.92
N HIS A 15 22.17 -10.10 1.08
CA HIS A 15 22.17 -8.67 1.34
C HIS A 15 21.34 -8.30 2.57
N PRO A 16 21.70 -8.75 3.79
CA PRO A 16 20.90 -8.52 5.00
C PRO A 16 20.77 -7.04 5.38
N ARG A 17 21.71 -6.20 4.92
CA ARG A 17 21.70 -4.74 5.12
C ARG A 17 21.03 -3.97 3.98
N PHE A 18 20.45 -4.67 3.01
CA PHE A 18 19.72 -4.00 1.92
C PHE A 18 18.40 -3.41 2.44
N GLY A 19 18.14 -2.18 2.02
CA GLY A 19 16.92 -1.45 2.36
C GLY A 19 17.13 -0.39 3.45
N ILE A 20 16.06 0.34 3.69
CA ILE A 20 16.01 1.43 4.68
C ILE A 20 15.44 0.84 5.97
N PRO A 21 16.20 0.83 7.08
CA PRO A 21 15.67 0.38 8.36
C PRO A 21 14.57 1.33 8.83
N ASN A 22 13.51 0.77 9.42
CA ASN A 22 12.32 1.50 9.83
C ASN A 22 11.67 2.30 8.66
N LEU A 23 11.54 1.68 7.49
CA LEU A 23 10.97 2.31 6.29
C LEU A 23 9.64 3.00 6.58
N MET A 24 8.77 2.38 7.38
CA MET A 24 7.47 2.96 7.72
C MET A 24 7.56 4.28 8.48
N LEU A 25 8.62 4.49 9.26
CA LEU A 25 8.84 5.78 9.93
C LEU A 25 9.02 6.92 8.90
N TYR A 26 9.80 6.67 7.86
CA TYR A 26 10.02 7.66 6.78
C TYR A 26 8.76 7.91 5.96
N ILE A 27 7.98 6.87 5.70
CA ILE A 27 6.69 7.00 4.99
C ILE A 27 5.71 7.83 5.83
N VAL A 28 5.58 7.55 7.12
CA VAL A 28 4.73 8.29 8.04
C VAL A 28 5.18 9.74 8.17
N ALA A 29 6.49 9.98 8.38
CA ALA A 29 7.04 11.32 8.47
C ALA A 29 6.78 12.11 7.18
N GLY A 30 6.97 11.50 6.01
CA GLY A 30 6.67 12.12 4.72
C GLY A 30 5.19 12.50 4.57
N ASN A 31 4.27 11.62 4.99
CA ASN A 31 2.83 11.92 4.99
C ASN A 31 2.48 13.11 5.91
N VAL A 32 3.10 13.17 7.11
CA VAL A 32 2.89 14.30 8.04
C VAL A 32 3.43 15.60 7.44
N ILE A 33 4.63 15.56 6.84
CA ILE A 33 5.23 16.74 6.21
C ILE A 33 4.35 17.25 5.06
N VAL A 34 3.91 16.35 4.18
CA VAL A 34 3.03 16.72 3.05
C VAL A 34 1.70 17.29 3.58
N TYR A 35 1.12 16.69 4.63
CA TYR A 35 -0.11 17.20 5.24
C TYR A 35 0.07 18.61 5.82
N LEU A 36 1.18 18.87 6.52
CA LEU A 36 1.48 20.20 7.04
C LEU A 36 1.67 21.22 5.91
N LEU A 37 2.38 20.84 4.84
CA LEU A 37 2.51 21.70 3.65
C LEU A 37 1.15 22.03 3.06
N MET A 38 0.22 21.05 3.00
CA MET A 38 -1.17 21.32 2.57
C MET A 38 -1.87 22.35 3.43
N MET A 39 -1.69 22.27 4.74
CA MET A 39 -2.31 23.25 5.66
C MET A 39 -1.75 24.65 5.49
N PHE A 40 -0.43 24.78 5.25
CA PHE A 40 0.23 26.08 5.11
C PHE A 40 0.02 26.74 3.75
N THR A 41 -0.14 25.96 2.68
CA THR A 41 -0.35 26.51 1.32
C THR A 41 -1.78 26.96 1.07
N GLN A 42 -2.62 27.04 2.13
CA GLN A 42 -4.04 27.39 2.01
C GLN A 42 -4.68 26.74 0.77
N ALA A 43 -5.36 25.68 1.00
CA ALA A 43 -6.00 24.67 0.14
C ALA A 43 -6.60 25.07 -1.23
N ASN A 44 -6.36 26.27 -1.73
CA ASN A 44 -6.80 26.71 -3.06
C ASN A 44 -5.82 26.32 -4.19
N ASP A 45 -4.59 25.91 -3.86
CA ASP A 45 -3.67 25.36 -4.85
C ASP A 45 -3.75 23.82 -4.85
N ALA A 46 -4.85 23.31 -5.40
CA ALA A 46 -4.96 21.89 -5.80
C ALA A 46 -3.75 21.42 -6.66
N ASN A 47 -3.02 22.37 -7.24
CA ASN A 47 -1.84 22.14 -8.07
C ASN A 47 -0.61 21.65 -7.29
N ALA A 48 -0.40 22.08 -6.04
CA ALA A 48 0.77 21.67 -5.26
C ALA A 48 0.75 20.16 -4.92
N LEU A 49 -0.46 19.61 -4.69
CA LEU A 49 -0.62 18.18 -4.45
C LEU A 49 -0.73 17.36 -5.72
N ALA A 50 -1.30 17.94 -6.77
CA ALA A 50 -1.36 17.30 -8.07
C ALA A 50 0.04 16.94 -8.60
N PHE A 51 1.07 17.67 -8.19
CA PHE A 51 2.47 17.39 -8.52
C PHE A 51 3.01 16.09 -7.88
N LEU A 52 2.52 15.72 -6.71
CA LEU A 52 2.94 14.51 -5.98
C LEU A 52 2.08 13.29 -6.31
N THR A 53 0.84 13.47 -6.78
CA THR A 53 -0.05 12.36 -7.10
C THR A 53 0.40 11.59 -8.32
N LEU A 54 0.14 10.28 -8.32
CA LEU A 54 0.37 9.42 -9.47
C LEU A 54 -0.70 9.71 -10.53
N ASN A 55 -0.36 10.51 -11.53
CA ASN A 55 -1.21 10.80 -12.67
C ASN A 55 -0.61 10.14 -13.92
N THR A 56 -1.40 9.28 -14.57
CA THR A 56 -0.90 8.47 -15.69
C THR A 56 -0.49 9.31 -16.90
N SER A 57 -1.23 10.37 -17.21
CA SER A 57 -0.88 11.26 -18.33
C SER A 57 0.40 12.06 -18.08
N ALA A 58 0.65 12.46 -16.83
CA ALA A 58 1.87 13.17 -16.45
C ALA A 58 3.10 12.23 -16.46
N VAL A 59 2.94 10.99 -15.96
CA VAL A 59 4.01 9.98 -16.01
C VAL A 59 4.40 9.67 -17.44
N LEU A 60 3.44 9.53 -18.36
CA LEU A 60 3.71 9.31 -19.78
C LEU A 60 4.40 10.51 -20.46
N LYS A 61 4.29 11.72 -19.90
CA LYS A 61 5.02 12.92 -20.33
C LYS A 61 6.43 13.03 -19.74
N GLY A 62 6.85 12.07 -18.89
CA GLY A 62 8.19 12.01 -18.30
C GLY A 62 8.29 12.39 -16.82
N GLU A 63 7.19 12.65 -16.13
CA GLU A 63 7.17 12.97 -14.70
C GLU A 63 7.29 11.72 -13.83
N LEU A 64 8.42 11.00 -13.96
CA LEU A 64 8.63 9.68 -13.34
C LEU A 64 8.69 9.69 -11.80
N TRP A 65 9.02 10.83 -11.18
CA TRP A 65 9.02 10.94 -9.70
C TRP A 65 7.66 10.62 -9.08
N ARG A 66 6.58 10.83 -9.81
CA ARG A 66 5.21 10.53 -9.35
C ARG A 66 4.98 9.07 -8.99
N ILE A 67 5.78 8.15 -9.57
CA ILE A 67 5.74 6.71 -9.29
C ILE A 67 6.10 6.42 -7.83
N ILE A 68 6.86 7.31 -7.19
CA ILE A 68 7.30 7.15 -5.80
C ILE A 68 6.58 8.14 -4.89
N THR A 69 6.42 9.40 -5.34
CA THR A 69 5.94 10.48 -4.46
C THR A 69 4.48 10.36 -4.07
N TYR A 70 3.65 9.66 -4.84
CA TYR A 70 2.24 9.48 -4.53
C TYR A 70 1.97 8.81 -3.18
N VAL A 71 2.93 8.01 -2.70
CA VAL A 71 2.86 7.30 -1.40
C VAL A 71 2.81 8.27 -0.23
N PHE A 72 3.41 9.45 -0.38
CA PHE A 72 3.47 10.48 0.66
C PHE A 72 2.25 11.39 0.70
N VAL A 73 1.32 11.25 -0.25
CA VAL A 73 0.11 12.08 -0.29
C VAL A 73 -0.92 11.54 0.70
N PRO A 74 -1.31 12.30 1.73
CA PRO A 74 -2.32 11.87 2.69
C PRO A 74 -3.70 11.80 2.03
N THR A 75 -4.44 10.73 2.33
CA THR A 75 -5.79 10.50 1.79
C THR A 75 -6.90 10.92 2.74
N SER A 76 -6.56 11.19 4.00
CA SER A 76 -7.53 11.59 5.03
C SER A 76 -7.69 13.10 5.07
N SER A 77 -8.94 13.57 5.09
CA SER A 77 -9.29 14.99 5.15
C SER A 77 -9.17 15.62 6.55
N GLY A 78 -9.08 14.81 7.61
CA GLY A 78 -8.99 15.26 8.99
C GLY A 78 -7.72 14.79 9.68
N ILE A 79 -7.07 15.69 10.43
CA ILE A 79 -5.82 15.42 11.15
C ILE A 79 -5.96 14.24 12.13
N PHE A 80 -7.09 14.14 12.81
CA PHE A 80 -7.34 13.06 13.78
C PHE A 80 -7.35 11.68 13.10
N TRP A 81 -8.08 11.55 11.99
CA TRP A 81 -8.13 10.30 11.23
C TRP A 81 -6.80 9.99 10.55
N LEU A 82 -6.10 11.02 10.10
CA LEU A 82 -4.75 10.85 9.55
C LEU A 82 -3.80 10.27 10.59
N LEU A 83 -3.74 10.83 11.80
CA LEU A 83 -2.84 10.37 12.84
C LEU A 83 -3.16 8.93 13.27
N ILE A 84 -4.44 8.58 13.41
CA ILE A 84 -4.84 7.20 13.73
C ILE A 84 -4.39 6.23 12.64
N SER A 85 -4.65 6.55 11.37
CA SER A 85 -4.28 5.67 10.26
C SER A 85 -2.77 5.54 10.12
N LEU A 86 -2.01 6.63 10.26
CA LEU A 86 -0.55 6.60 10.21
C LEU A 86 0.05 5.79 11.36
N TYR A 87 -0.47 5.95 12.58
CA TYR A 87 -0.05 5.14 13.73
C TYR A 87 -0.33 3.66 13.49
N PHE A 88 -1.50 3.31 12.98
CA PHE A 88 -1.90 1.94 12.69
C PHE A 88 -1.00 1.29 11.65
N TYR A 89 -0.74 1.98 10.54
CA TYR A 89 0.14 1.46 9.49
C TYR A 89 1.62 1.42 9.91
N TYR A 90 2.05 2.38 10.72
CA TYR A 90 3.38 2.34 11.33
C TYR A 90 3.56 1.10 12.22
N TRP A 91 2.57 0.82 13.07
CA TRP A 91 2.60 -0.33 13.95
C TRP A 91 2.62 -1.66 13.17
N ILE A 92 1.75 -1.81 12.17
CA ILE A 92 1.71 -2.98 11.29
C ILE A 92 3.05 -3.15 10.56
N GLY A 93 3.52 -2.13 9.87
CA GLY A 93 4.74 -2.20 9.07
C GLY A 93 5.99 -2.45 9.89
N SER A 94 6.12 -1.81 11.05
CA SER A 94 7.23 -2.07 11.98
C SER A 94 7.22 -3.49 12.53
N THR A 95 6.04 -4.06 12.77
CA THR A 95 5.92 -5.46 13.22
C THR A 95 6.28 -6.44 12.09
N LEU A 96 5.83 -6.19 10.88
CA LEU A 96 6.21 -7.00 9.71
C LEU A 96 7.72 -6.90 9.42
N GLU A 97 8.30 -5.70 9.55
CA GLU A 97 9.74 -5.51 9.36
C GLU A 97 10.55 -6.30 10.39
N ARG A 98 10.11 -6.33 11.65
CA ARG A 98 10.73 -7.17 12.70
C ARG A 98 10.62 -8.66 12.41
N GLN A 99 9.49 -9.10 11.85
CA GLN A 99 9.24 -10.51 11.53
C GLN A 99 10.02 -10.98 10.30
N TRP A 100 10.05 -10.18 9.25
CA TRP A 100 10.63 -10.55 7.96
C TRP A 100 12.08 -10.09 7.77
N GLY A 101 12.51 -9.14 8.57
CA GLY A 101 13.75 -8.39 8.38
C GLY A 101 13.62 -7.24 7.39
N THR A 102 14.52 -6.26 7.53
CA THR A 102 14.50 -5.01 6.75
C THR A 102 14.52 -5.26 5.24
N ALA A 103 15.37 -6.15 4.75
CA ALA A 103 15.51 -6.39 3.31
C ALA A 103 14.22 -6.92 2.67
N LYS A 104 13.57 -7.93 3.28
CA LYS A 104 12.35 -8.53 2.75
C LYS A 104 11.18 -7.57 2.84
N PHE A 105 11.05 -6.83 3.95
CA PHE A 105 10.00 -5.84 4.12
C PHE A 105 10.11 -4.69 3.11
N ASN A 106 11.32 -4.16 2.90
CA ASN A 106 11.55 -3.12 1.88
C ASN A 106 11.20 -3.61 0.47
N LEU A 107 11.62 -4.82 0.09
CA LEU A 107 11.25 -5.41 -1.20
C LEU A 107 9.73 -5.54 -1.34
N TYR A 108 9.05 -5.99 -0.29
CA TYR A 108 7.59 -6.11 -0.27
C TYR A 108 6.92 -4.75 -0.49
N TYR A 109 7.33 -3.74 0.25
CA TYR A 109 6.74 -2.40 0.18
C TYR A 109 7.01 -1.74 -1.17
N ILE A 110 8.26 -1.75 -1.62
CA ILE A 110 8.67 -1.17 -2.91
C ILE A 110 7.98 -1.89 -4.08
N SER A 111 7.92 -3.23 -4.04
CA SER A 111 7.18 -3.97 -5.08
C SER A 111 5.70 -3.61 -5.12
N GLY A 112 5.06 -3.40 -3.96
CA GLY A 112 3.69 -2.91 -3.88
C GLY A 112 3.50 -1.54 -4.51
N VAL A 113 4.41 -0.60 -4.22
CA VAL A 113 4.42 0.75 -4.81
C VAL A 113 4.56 0.67 -6.34
N LEU A 114 5.53 -0.09 -6.83
CA LEU A 114 5.78 -0.23 -8.27
C LEU A 114 4.65 -0.96 -8.98
N LEU A 115 4.12 -2.05 -8.41
CA LEU A 115 3.01 -2.79 -8.99
C LEU A 115 1.74 -1.93 -9.07
N THR A 116 1.46 -1.11 -8.07
CA THR A 116 0.35 -0.16 -8.11
C THR A 116 0.53 0.83 -9.25
N ALA A 117 1.72 1.43 -9.37
CA ALA A 117 2.01 2.39 -10.43
C ALA A 117 1.90 1.77 -11.83
N VAL A 118 2.50 0.59 -12.03
CA VAL A 118 2.43 -0.15 -13.29
C VAL A 118 0.98 -0.54 -13.63
N GLY A 119 0.23 -0.99 -12.63
CA GLY A 119 -1.17 -1.37 -12.81
C GLY A 119 -2.05 -0.21 -13.25
N VAL A 120 -1.87 0.96 -12.64
CA VAL A 120 -2.60 2.18 -13.05
C VAL A 120 -2.21 2.61 -14.48
N LEU A 121 -0.95 2.49 -14.84
CA LEU A 121 -0.48 2.79 -16.20
C LEU A 121 -1.10 1.81 -17.21
N ILE A 122 -1.10 0.52 -16.93
CA ILE A 122 -1.72 -0.50 -17.79
C ILE A 122 -3.24 -0.23 -17.93
N ALA A 123 -3.92 0.07 -16.82
CA ALA A 123 -5.33 0.43 -16.84
C ALA A 123 -5.61 1.64 -17.72
N SER A 124 -4.76 2.66 -17.65
CA SER A 124 -4.86 3.86 -18.48
C SER A 124 -4.66 3.56 -19.96
N LEU A 125 -3.70 2.73 -20.29
CA LEU A 125 -3.43 2.34 -21.68
C LEU A 125 -4.58 1.51 -22.30
N ILE A 126 -5.20 0.62 -21.51
CA ILE A 126 -6.30 -0.23 -21.97
C ILE A 126 -7.59 0.58 -22.13
N SER A 127 -7.90 1.45 -21.15
CA SER A 127 -9.15 2.22 -21.15
C SER A 127 -9.09 3.50 -21.97
N GLY A 128 -7.89 3.96 -22.34
CA GLY A 128 -7.69 5.27 -22.97
C GLY A 128 -8.00 6.47 -22.06
N GLN A 129 -8.20 6.21 -20.75
CA GLN A 129 -8.51 7.24 -19.76
C GLN A 129 -7.32 7.51 -18.84
N SER A 130 -7.19 8.73 -18.37
CA SER A 130 -6.17 9.08 -17.39
C SER A 130 -6.69 8.81 -15.98
N TYR A 131 -5.88 8.12 -15.17
CA TYR A 131 -6.18 7.83 -13.77
C TYR A 131 -5.25 8.64 -12.87
N THR A 132 -5.79 9.04 -11.72
CA THR A 132 -5.02 9.71 -10.67
C THR A 132 -5.16 8.90 -9.38
N VAL A 133 -4.03 8.53 -8.79
CA VAL A 133 -3.96 7.84 -7.49
C VAL A 133 -3.17 8.69 -6.53
N ALA A 134 -3.71 8.85 -5.33
CA ALA A 134 -3.07 9.54 -4.21
C ALA A 134 -2.98 8.58 -3.02
N GLY A 135 -1.84 8.61 -2.35
CA GLY A 135 -1.60 7.84 -1.14
C GLY A 135 -1.34 6.35 -1.36
N SER A 136 -0.87 5.74 -0.31
CA SER A 136 -0.41 4.33 -0.28
C SER A 136 -1.52 3.34 0.10
N TYR A 137 -2.79 3.68 -0.12
CA TYR A 137 -3.94 2.88 0.32
C TYR A 137 -3.81 1.39 -0.08
N TYR A 138 -3.57 1.10 -1.35
CA TYR A 138 -3.47 -0.27 -1.85
C TYR A 138 -2.25 -1.02 -1.33
N VAL A 139 -1.13 -0.32 -1.17
CA VAL A 139 0.09 -0.90 -0.59
C VAL A 139 -0.12 -1.22 0.88
N ASN A 140 -0.73 -0.30 1.62
CA ASN A 140 -1.05 -0.46 3.03
C ASN A 140 -2.09 -1.57 3.26
N LEU A 141 -3.07 -1.70 2.35
CA LEU A 141 -4.05 -2.78 2.37
C LEU A 141 -3.38 -4.15 2.18
N SER A 142 -2.49 -4.27 1.20
CA SER A 142 -1.68 -5.47 1.00
C SER A 142 -0.89 -5.83 2.28
N MET A 143 -0.28 -4.83 2.91
CA MET A 143 0.47 -4.97 4.16
C MET A 143 -0.44 -5.39 5.33
N PHE A 144 -1.64 -4.85 5.42
CA PHE A 144 -2.65 -5.24 6.40
C PHE A 144 -3.04 -6.72 6.25
N PHE A 145 -3.30 -7.20 5.04
CA PHE A 145 -3.58 -8.62 4.80
C PHE A 145 -2.40 -9.52 5.17
N ALA A 146 -1.17 -9.10 4.86
CA ALA A 146 0.03 -9.83 5.25
C ALA A 146 0.15 -9.94 6.77
N PHE A 147 -0.12 -8.86 7.49
CA PHE A 147 -0.13 -8.83 8.94
C PHE A 147 -1.23 -9.72 9.54
N ALA A 148 -2.45 -9.60 9.04
CA ALA A 148 -3.59 -10.39 9.51
C ALA A 148 -3.39 -11.90 9.26
N PHE A 149 -2.69 -12.26 8.20
CA PHE A 149 -2.32 -13.64 7.91
C PHE A 149 -1.29 -14.19 8.90
N LEU A 150 -0.24 -13.41 9.19
CA LEU A 150 0.83 -13.82 10.12
C LEU A 150 0.39 -13.77 11.59
N PHE A 151 -0.48 -12.83 11.93
CA PHE A 151 -0.91 -12.57 13.30
C PHE A 151 -2.44 -12.55 13.44
N PRO A 152 -3.15 -13.65 13.10
CA PRO A 152 -4.62 -13.66 12.99
C PRO A 152 -5.34 -13.41 14.33
N ASP A 153 -4.73 -13.81 15.44
CA ASP A 153 -5.32 -13.70 16.77
C ASP A 153 -4.92 -12.42 17.51
N THR A 154 -4.08 -11.56 16.91
CA THR A 154 -3.78 -10.26 17.45
C THR A 154 -5.05 -9.42 17.54
N GLN A 155 -5.28 -8.81 18.69
CA GLN A 155 -6.44 -7.96 18.93
C GLN A 155 -6.07 -6.49 18.74
N VAL A 156 -6.92 -5.77 18.03
CA VAL A 156 -6.88 -4.32 17.88
C VAL A 156 -8.12 -3.73 18.52
N LEU A 157 -7.93 -2.66 19.27
CA LEU A 157 -9.04 -1.91 19.87
C LEU A 157 -9.67 -1.01 18.81
N LEU A 158 -10.78 -1.45 18.23
CA LEU A 158 -11.62 -0.60 17.38
C LEU A 158 -12.21 0.53 18.23
N PHE A 159 -11.99 1.78 17.78
CA PHE A 159 -12.40 2.98 18.51
C PHE A 159 -11.91 3.02 19.97
N PHE A 160 -10.79 2.33 20.27
CA PHE A 160 -10.21 2.20 21.62
C PHE A 160 -11.10 1.50 22.65
N ILE A 161 -12.22 0.87 22.23
CA ILE A 161 -13.23 0.27 23.12
C ILE A 161 -13.40 -1.22 22.84
N ILE A 162 -13.52 -1.62 21.57
CA ILE A 162 -13.91 -2.97 21.19
C ILE A 162 -12.69 -3.78 20.74
N PRO A 163 -12.25 -4.81 21.48
CA PRO A 163 -11.16 -5.69 21.04
C PRO A 163 -11.64 -6.60 19.92
N VAL A 164 -11.12 -6.40 18.70
CA VAL A 164 -11.43 -7.23 17.54
C VAL A 164 -10.17 -7.92 17.06
N LYS A 165 -10.26 -9.21 16.77
CA LYS A 165 -9.14 -9.98 16.22
C LYS A 165 -8.89 -9.56 14.77
N MET A 166 -7.60 -9.45 14.38
CA MET A 166 -7.18 -9.04 13.05
C MET A 166 -7.80 -9.88 11.93
N LYS A 167 -8.00 -11.18 12.15
CA LYS A 167 -8.66 -12.05 11.16
C LYS A 167 -10.08 -11.60 10.78
N TRP A 168 -10.86 -11.10 11.74
CA TRP A 168 -12.22 -10.63 11.46
C TRP A 168 -12.21 -9.32 10.66
N LEU A 169 -11.27 -8.43 10.98
CA LEU A 169 -11.06 -7.20 10.20
C LEU A 169 -10.62 -7.53 8.77
N ALA A 170 -9.73 -8.51 8.60
CA ALA A 170 -9.28 -8.92 7.27
C ALA A 170 -10.41 -9.57 6.45
N TYR A 171 -11.30 -10.36 7.06
CA TYR A 171 -12.47 -10.90 6.36
C TYR A 171 -13.44 -9.79 5.95
N LEU A 172 -13.69 -8.82 6.83
CA LEU A 172 -14.56 -7.68 6.53
C LEU A 172 -13.97 -6.84 5.39
N ASP A 173 -12.68 -6.51 5.48
CA ASP A 173 -11.99 -5.70 4.49
C ASP A 173 -11.90 -6.42 3.14
N GLY A 174 -11.63 -7.74 3.16
CA GLY A 174 -11.66 -8.60 1.97
C GLY A 174 -13.04 -8.66 1.31
N ALA A 175 -14.12 -8.69 2.09
CA ALA A 175 -15.47 -8.67 1.56
C ALA A 175 -15.84 -7.30 0.92
N LEU A 176 -15.47 -6.19 1.58
CA LEU A 176 -15.64 -4.84 1.03
C LEU A 176 -14.85 -4.67 -0.26
N PHE A 177 -13.66 -5.21 -0.29
CA PHE A 177 -12.78 -5.22 -1.42
C PHE A 177 -13.35 -6.00 -2.62
N ALA A 178 -13.86 -7.21 -2.38
CA ALA A 178 -14.55 -7.99 -3.40
C ALA A 178 -15.78 -7.24 -3.94
N TYR A 179 -16.52 -6.59 -3.05
CA TYR A 179 -17.66 -5.74 -3.43
C TYR A 179 -17.23 -4.58 -4.35
N ASP A 180 -16.13 -3.87 -4.00
CA ASP A 180 -15.61 -2.76 -4.82
C ASP A 180 -15.15 -3.23 -6.20
N VAL A 181 -14.48 -4.40 -6.29
CA VAL A 181 -14.10 -5.00 -7.58
C VAL A 181 -15.32 -5.29 -8.44
N VAL A 182 -16.33 -5.96 -7.87
CA VAL A 182 -17.58 -6.29 -8.59
C VAL A 182 -18.30 -5.02 -9.05
N ARG A 183 -18.40 -4.02 -8.18
CA ARG A 183 -19.00 -2.72 -8.51
C ARG A 183 -18.28 -2.02 -9.65
N CYS A 184 -16.94 -1.99 -9.63
CA CYS A 184 -16.14 -1.40 -10.70
C CYS A 184 -16.32 -2.14 -12.02
N LEU A 185 -16.36 -3.47 -12.01
CA LEU A 185 -16.61 -4.28 -13.19
C LEU A 185 -18.02 -4.05 -13.78
N MET A 186 -19.03 -3.97 -12.92
CA MET A 186 -20.41 -3.68 -13.35
C MET A 186 -20.56 -2.26 -13.93
N ALA A 187 -19.78 -1.32 -13.43
CA ALA A 187 -19.75 0.05 -13.95
C ALA A 187 -18.89 0.22 -15.22
N GLY A 188 -18.28 -0.86 -15.73
CA GLY A 188 -17.37 -0.80 -16.87
C GLY A 188 -16.02 -0.11 -16.56
N ASN A 189 -15.73 0.16 -15.29
CA ASN A 189 -14.48 0.78 -14.84
C ASN A 189 -13.40 -0.29 -14.58
N TRP A 190 -12.82 -0.81 -15.64
CA TRP A 190 -11.77 -1.83 -15.57
C TRP A 190 -10.53 -1.35 -14.80
N GLY A 191 -10.20 -0.07 -14.93
CA GLY A 191 -9.06 0.52 -14.21
C GLY A 191 -9.25 0.50 -12.70
N GLY A 192 -10.44 0.84 -12.21
CA GLY A 192 -10.78 0.77 -10.81
C GLY A 192 -10.74 -0.66 -10.25
N ALA A 193 -11.10 -1.67 -11.06
CA ALA A 193 -11.06 -3.06 -10.64
C ALA A 193 -9.64 -3.65 -10.59
N LEU A 194 -8.70 -3.14 -11.41
CA LEU A 194 -7.33 -3.65 -11.47
C LEU A 194 -6.52 -3.32 -10.22
N LEU A 195 -6.67 -2.13 -9.64
CA LEU A 195 -5.90 -1.69 -8.48
C LEU A 195 -6.03 -2.62 -7.27
N PRO A 196 -7.24 -2.98 -6.87
CA PRO A 196 -7.46 -3.96 -5.84
C PRO A 196 -6.79 -5.30 -6.14
N ILE A 197 -6.97 -5.83 -7.34
CA ILE A 197 -6.40 -7.12 -7.74
C ILE A 197 -4.86 -7.10 -7.64
N ILE A 198 -4.23 -6.00 -8.02
CA ILE A 198 -2.78 -5.83 -7.95
C ILE A 198 -2.28 -5.83 -6.49
N ALA A 199 -3.01 -5.19 -5.57
CA ALA A 199 -2.68 -5.23 -4.15
C ALA A 199 -2.71 -6.67 -3.60
N LEU A 200 -3.73 -7.45 -4.00
CA LEU A 200 -3.81 -8.87 -3.63
C LEU A 200 -2.72 -9.72 -4.30
N LEU A 201 -2.32 -9.41 -5.52
CA LEU A 201 -1.19 -10.10 -6.17
C LEU A 201 0.12 -9.87 -5.41
N ASN A 202 0.40 -8.65 -4.96
CA ASN A 202 1.59 -8.38 -4.14
C ASN A 202 1.58 -9.21 -2.85
N PHE A 203 0.45 -9.21 -2.15
CA PHE A 203 0.24 -10.05 -0.97
C PHE A 203 0.46 -11.54 -1.29
N ALA A 204 -0.19 -12.06 -2.34
CA ALA A 204 -0.11 -13.47 -2.70
C ALA A 204 1.30 -13.92 -3.06
N VAL A 205 2.07 -13.11 -3.80
CA VAL A 205 3.45 -13.43 -4.20
C VAL A 205 4.36 -13.64 -3.00
N PHE A 206 4.21 -12.82 -1.96
CA PHE A 206 5.09 -12.88 -0.78
C PHE A 206 4.61 -13.86 0.29
N ILE A 207 3.30 -14.06 0.44
CA ILE A 207 2.71 -14.89 1.50
C ILE A 207 2.47 -16.33 1.04
N TRP A 208 2.11 -16.57 -0.22
CA TRP A 208 1.80 -17.90 -0.74
C TRP A 208 2.86 -18.97 -0.40
N PRO A 209 4.16 -18.67 -0.53
CA PRO A 209 5.18 -19.64 -0.16
C PRO A 209 5.28 -19.88 1.35
N GLU A 210 4.97 -18.89 2.20
CA GLU A 210 4.98 -19.06 3.65
C GLU A 210 3.89 -20.04 4.10
N VAL A 211 2.73 -20.03 3.45
CA VAL A 211 1.65 -21.00 3.68
C VAL A 211 2.14 -22.43 3.43
N HIS A 212 2.91 -22.65 2.35
CA HIS A 212 3.40 -23.98 1.96
C HIS A 212 4.55 -24.51 2.84
N TYR A 213 5.20 -23.62 3.60
CA TYR A 213 6.24 -24.01 4.55
C TYR A 213 5.72 -24.21 5.97
N MET A 214 4.51 -23.71 6.29
CA MET A 214 3.85 -23.91 7.59
C MET A 214 2.87 -25.09 7.59
N ALA A 215 2.50 -25.64 6.44
CA ALA A 215 1.70 -26.84 6.26
C ALA A 215 2.58 -28.08 6.07
#